data_44c52f61c775fa01cbb2f7f5047c328d
#
_entry.id   44c52f61c775fa01cbb2f7f5047c328d
#
_cell.length_a   1.000
_cell.length_b   1.000
_cell.length_c   1.000
_cell.angle_alpha   90.00
_cell.angle_beta   90.00
_cell.angle_gamma   90.00
#
_symmetry.space_group_name_H-M   'P 1'
#
loop_
_entity.id
_entity.type
_entity.pdbx_description
1 polymer ?
#
loop_
_entity_poly.entity_id
_entity_poly.type
_entity_poly.pdbx_seq_one_letter_code
_entity_poly.pdbx_strand_id
1 'polypeptide(L)'
;MRPVVDIRHLWRDGEETRLLSGRDNVVYDFRGNVFCYCPQTGERRQMAYGGFEKDRGTLKYRCPARHYGVVRCRGEHLCKAAGGVRIPLSEDRRVFTPVARSSHRWKKLYKKRTAVERVNSRLDVSFGFERHYIRGFEKMRLRCTIALCVMLAMALGRVKEKRRDLLRSLVRAA
;
A
#
# COMPACT_ATOMS: atom_id res chain seq x y z
N MET A 1 10.19 -8.28 -9.17
CA MET A 1 9.17 -7.23 -8.97
C MET A 1 8.47 -7.50 -7.65
N ARG A 2 8.20 -6.49 -6.81
CA ARG A 2 7.49 -6.69 -5.53
C ARG A 2 6.05 -6.22 -5.71
N PRO A 3 5.04 -7.06 -5.53
CA PRO A 3 3.65 -6.68 -5.69
C PRO A 3 3.25 -5.67 -4.60
N VAL A 4 2.49 -4.66 -5.00
CA VAL A 4 1.86 -3.69 -4.10
C VAL A 4 0.37 -3.79 -4.36
N VAL A 5 -0.31 -4.55 -3.51
CA VAL A 5 -1.74 -4.87 -3.65
C VAL A 5 -2.45 -4.44 -2.38
N ASP A 6 -3.61 -3.82 -2.56
CA ASP A 6 -4.54 -3.63 -1.45
C ASP A 6 -5.28 -4.93 -1.20
N ILE A 7 -5.70 -5.14 0.04
CA ILE A 7 -6.47 -6.31 0.43
C ILE A 7 -7.82 -5.90 0.98
N ARG A 8 -8.82 -6.67 0.61
CA ARG A 8 -10.13 -6.58 1.24
C ARG A 8 -10.05 -7.18 2.65
N HIS A 9 -10.72 -6.56 3.61
CA HIS A 9 -10.92 -7.14 4.93
C HIS A 9 -11.75 -8.43 4.80
N LEU A 10 -11.17 -9.56 5.17
CA LEU A 10 -11.80 -10.87 5.05
C LEU A 10 -11.88 -11.64 6.38
N TRP A 11 -11.52 -10.99 7.48
CA TRP A 11 -11.74 -11.59 8.79
C TRP A 11 -13.24 -11.59 9.08
N ARG A 12 -13.82 -12.77 9.24
CA ARG A 12 -15.26 -12.97 9.43
C ARG A 12 -15.62 -13.25 10.88
N ASP A 13 -14.62 -13.31 11.74
CA ASP A 13 -14.70 -13.58 13.18
C ASP A 13 -15.14 -12.35 14.00
N GLY A 14 -15.29 -11.19 13.37
CA GLY A 14 -15.60 -9.93 14.04
C GLY A 14 -14.42 -9.27 14.75
N GLU A 15 -13.26 -9.91 14.74
CA GLU A 15 -12.06 -9.40 15.41
C GLU A 15 -11.42 -8.27 14.61
N GLU A 16 -11.11 -7.16 15.27
CA GLU A 16 -10.39 -6.03 14.67
C GLU A 16 -8.88 -6.27 14.62
N THR A 17 -8.37 -7.06 15.55
CA THR A 17 -6.94 -7.34 15.69
C THR A 17 -6.70 -8.81 16.01
N ARG A 18 -5.55 -9.32 15.61
CA ARG A 18 -5.10 -10.68 15.92
C ARG A 18 -3.80 -10.65 16.72
N LEU A 19 -3.71 -11.58 17.66
CA LEU A 19 -2.50 -11.75 18.47
C LEU A 19 -1.36 -12.25 17.57
N LEU A 20 -0.17 -11.69 17.75
CA LEU A 20 1.04 -12.15 17.05
C LEU A 20 1.54 -13.44 17.68
N SER A 21 1.84 -14.45 16.86
CA SER A 21 2.35 -15.74 17.31
C SER A 21 3.56 -15.61 18.24
N GLY A 22 3.53 -16.31 19.36
CA GLY A 22 4.60 -16.26 20.36
C GLY A 22 4.71 -14.94 21.14
N ARG A 23 3.68 -14.10 21.09
CA ARG A 23 3.57 -12.86 21.87
C ARG A 23 2.22 -12.77 22.58
N ASP A 24 2.26 -12.29 23.79
CA ASP A 24 1.12 -12.14 24.69
C ASP A 24 0.55 -10.71 24.70
N ASN A 25 1.32 -9.74 24.23
CA ASN A 25 0.98 -8.33 24.30
C ASN A 25 1.17 -7.56 22.97
N VAL A 26 1.32 -8.27 21.86
CA VAL A 26 1.47 -7.66 20.53
C VAL A 26 0.39 -8.17 19.60
N VAL A 27 -0.35 -7.25 18.98
CA VAL A 27 -1.41 -7.56 18.01
C VAL A 27 -1.20 -6.82 16.71
N TYR A 28 -1.86 -7.28 15.66
CA TYR A 28 -1.87 -6.61 14.37
C TYR A 28 -3.28 -6.53 13.79
N ASP A 29 -3.54 -5.49 12.99
CA ASP A 29 -4.79 -5.34 12.25
C ASP A 29 -4.66 -5.87 10.81
N PHE A 30 -5.78 -5.97 10.09
CA PHE A 30 -5.80 -6.42 8.70
C PHE A 30 -5.04 -5.49 7.73
N ARG A 31 -4.77 -4.25 8.14
CA ARG A 31 -3.97 -3.28 7.37
C ARG A 31 -2.47 -3.43 7.59
N GLY A 32 -2.06 -4.32 8.51
CA GLY A 32 -0.67 -4.55 8.85
C GLY A 32 -0.09 -3.49 9.80
N ASN A 33 -0.94 -2.74 10.50
CA ASN A 33 -0.48 -1.97 11.64
C ASN A 33 -0.26 -2.91 12.81
N VAL A 34 0.83 -2.71 13.53
CA VAL A 34 1.18 -3.53 14.70
C VAL A 34 1.07 -2.67 15.94
N PHE A 35 0.46 -3.23 16.98
CA PHE A 35 0.25 -2.55 18.24
C PHE A 35 0.82 -3.40 19.37
N CYS A 36 1.29 -2.76 20.41
CA CYS A 36 1.62 -3.41 21.67
C CYS A 36 0.72 -2.88 22.80
N TYR A 37 0.43 -3.74 23.74
CA TYR A 37 -0.23 -3.39 24.99
C TYR A 37 0.81 -3.25 26.09
N CYS A 38 0.72 -2.20 26.89
CA CYS A 38 1.58 -2.04 28.05
C CYS A 38 1.21 -3.14 29.08
N PRO A 39 2.18 -3.97 29.52
CA PRO A 39 1.88 -5.05 30.47
C PRO A 39 1.33 -4.56 31.81
N GLN A 40 1.63 -3.31 32.18
CA GLN A 40 1.24 -2.75 33.46
C GLN A 40 -0.08 -1.96 33.42
N THR A 41 -0.31 -1.22 32.31
CA THR A 41 -1.48 -0.32 32.20
C THR A 41 -2.52 -0.80 31.20
N GLY A 42 -2.23 -1.81 30.38
CA GLY A 42 -3.10 -2.28 29.30
C GLY A 42 -3.25 -1.30 28.14
N GLU A 43 -2.57 -0.15 28.17
CA GLU A 43 -2.69 0.88 27.16
C GLU A 43 -2.14 0.40 25.80
N ARG A 44 -2.94 0.52 24.75
CA ARG A 44 -2.57 0.16 23.38
C ARG A 44 -1.74 1.26 22.71
N ARG A 45 -0.64 0.88 22.08
CA ARG A 45 0.25 1.79 21.36
C ARG A 45 0.67 1.21 20.02
N GLN A 46 0.66 2.03 18.98
CA GLN A 46 1.11 1.62 17.66
C GLN A 46 2.63 1.54 17.63
N MET A 47 3.15 0.41 17.17
CA MET A 47 4.59 0.22 16.95
C MET A 47 5.02 0.86 15.63
N ALA A 48 6.23 1.42 15.61
CA ALA A 48 6.76 2.06 14.42
C ALA A 48 7.40 1.04 13.48
N TYR A 49 7.07 1.12 12.19
CA TYR A 49 7.68 0.29 11.18
C TYR A 49 9.17 0.62 11.00
N GLY A 50 10.04 -0.36 11.22
CA GLY A 50 11.50 -0.22 11.19
C GLY A 50 12.18 -0.74 9.92
N GLY A 51 11.41 -1.29 8.96
CA GLY A 51 11.95 -1.78 7.70
C GLY A 51 11.71 -3.27 7.44
N PHE A 52 12.09 -3.71 6.24
CA PHE A 52 12.09 -5.12 5.83
C PHE A 52 13.52 -5.66 5.80
N GLU A 53 13.77 -6.69 6.58
CA GLU A 53 15.04 -7.43 6.65
C GLU A 53 15.00 -8.55 5.60
N LYS A 54 15.66 -8.33 4.46
CA LYS A 54 15.59 -9.26 3.30
C LYS A 54 16.15 -10.63 3.61
N ASP A 55 17.27 -10.67 4.34
CA ASP A 55 18.01 -11.92 4.65
C ASP A 55 17.22 -12.85 5.57
N ARG A 56 16.36 -12.28 6.42
CA ARG A 56 15.52 -13.02 7.37
C ARG A 56 14.07 -13.16 6.92
N GLY A 57 13.67 -12.48 5.85
CA GLY A 57 12.27 -12.46 5.40
C GLY A 57 11.31 -11.86 6.42
N THR A 58 11.76 -10.91 7.25
CA THR A 58 10.98 -10.36 8.37
C THR A 58 10.75 -8.86 8.25
N LEU A 59 9.62 -8.40 8.76
CA LEU A 59 9.33 -7.00 8.98
C LEU A 59 9.73 -6.62 10.41
N LYS A 60 10.47 -5.52 10.56
CA LYS A 60 10.88 -5.00 11.87
C LYS A 60 9.93 -3.93 12.33
N TYR A 61 9.45 -4.06 13.56
CA TYR A 61 8.66 -3.03 14.25
C TYR A 61 9.36 -2.64 15.55
N ARG A 62 9.35 -1.36 15.88
CA ARG A 62 10.08 -0.79 17.01
C ARG A 62 9.10 -0.29 18.07
N CYS A 63 9.47 -0.46 19.33
CA CYS A 63 8.72 0.11 20.45
C CYS A 63 8.77 1.63 20.40
N PRO A 64 7.64 2.35 20.43
CA PRO A 64 7.63 3.81 20.36
C PRO A 64 8.22 4.47 21.61
N ALA A 65 8.10 3.84 22.76
CA ALA A 65 8.68 4.35 24.00
C ALA A 65 10.22 4.28 23.99
N ARG A 66 10.75 3.09 23.76
CA ARG A 66 12.20 2.85 23.87
C ARG A 66 13.00 3.44 22.72
N HIS A 67 12.48 3.45 21.48
CA HIS A 67 13.24 3.86 20.30
C HIS A 67 13.05 5.32 19.93
N TYR A 68 11.93 5.94 20.31
CA TYR A 68 11.63 7.31 19.90
C TYR A 68 11.45 8.27 21.06
N GLY A 69 11.34 7.76 22.31
CA GLY A 69 11.13 8.59 23.49
C GLY A 69 9.84 9.42 23.50
N VAL A 70 8.99 9.24 22.47
CA VAL A 70 7.79 10.04 22.25
C VAL A 70 6.70 9.74 23.28
N VAL A 71 6.73 8.53 23.86
CA VAL A 71 5.74 8.05 24.82
C VAL A 71 6.44 7.34 25.97
N ARG A 72 6.13 7.71 27.20
CA ARG A 72 6.60 6.98 28.39
C ARG A 72 5.76 5.70 28.56
N CYS A 73 6.42 4.54 28.69
CA CYS A 73 5.78 3.28 28.97
C CYS A 73 6.16 2.80 30.39
N ARG A 74 5.20 2.79 31.31
CA ARG A 74 5.45 2.36 32.71
C ARG A 74 5.87 0.89 32.79
N GLY A 75 5.33 0.04 31.91
CA GLY A 75 5.66 -1.38 31.86
C GLY A 75 6.81 -1.75 30.93
N GLU A 76 7.68 -0.82 30.52
CA GLU A 76 8.78 -1.08 29.57
C GLU A 76 9.72 -2.18 30.06
N HIS A 77 10.04 -2.18 31.34
CA HIS A 77 10.95 -3.16 31.97
C HIS A 77 10.38 -4.58 32.02
N LEU A 78 9.06 -4.74 32.01
CA LEU A 78 8.36 -6.03 31.98
C LEU A 78 8.00 -6.47 30.54
N CYS A 79 8.17 -5.58 29.55
CA CYS A 79 7.67 -5.80 28.21
C CYS A 79 8.66 -6.59 27.34
N LYS A 80 8.32 -7.83 26.99
CA LYS A 80 9.10 -8.66 26.06
C LYS A 80 9.24 -8.04 24.66
N ALA A 81 8.38 -7.10 24.29
CA ALA A 81 8.40 -6.39 23.02
C ALA A 81 9.15 -5.04 23.06
N ALA A 82 9.71 -4.64 24.21
CA ALA A 82 10.42 -3.36 24.35
C ALA A 82 11.61 -3.18 23.40
N GLY A 83 12.32 -4.28 23.07
CA GLY A 83 13.41 -4.30 22.07
C GLY A 83 12.94 -4.22 20.61
N GLY A 84 11.63 -4.20 20.38
CA GLY A 84 11.02 -4.33 19.07
C GLY A 84 10.64 -5.77 18.72
N VAL A 85 9.89 -5.90 17.64
CA VAL A 85 9.37 -7.19 17.17
C VAL A 85 9.76 -7.40 15.71
N ARG A 86 10.13 -8.64 15.38
CA ARG A 86 10.33 -9.11 14.01
C ARG A 86 9.20 -10.05 13.64
N ILE A 87 8.50 -9.73 12.58
CA ILE A 87 7.33 -10.49 12.11
C ILE A 87 7.71 -11.17 10.81
N PRO A 88 7.73 -12.50 10.74
CA PRO A 88 7.98 -13.21 9.50
C PRO A 88 6.82 -12.99 8.54
N LEU A 89 7.09 -12.97 7.23
CA LEU A 89 6.02 -12.84 6.23
C LEU A 89 5.06 -14.03 6.23
N SER A 90 5.46 -15.16 6.80
CA SER A 90 4.65 -16.37 6.97
C SER A 90 3.57 -16.25 8.05
N GLU A 91 3.70 -15.29 8.96
CA GLU A 91 2.72 -15.06 10.03
C GLU A 91 1.30 -14.83 9.49
N ASP A 92 1.19 -13.92 8.54
CA ASP A 92 0.00 -13.73 7.72
C ASP A 92 0.43 -13.20 6.34
N ARG A 93 0.53 -14.09 5.35
CA ARG A 93 1.01 -13.77 4.00
C ARG A 93 0.15 -12.74 3.27
N ARG A 94 -1.08 -12.52 3.70
CA ARG A 94 -1.99 -11.52 3.13
C ARG A 94 -1.75 -10.15 3.72
N VAL A 95 -1.45 -10.09 5.01
CA VAL A 95 -1.25 -8.85 5.76
C VAL A 95 0.21 -8.39 5.63
N PHE A 96 1.16 -9.29 5.89
CA PHE A 96 2.58 -8.96 5.90
C PHE A 96 3.24 -9.24 4.56
N THR A 97 3.67 -8.16 3.90
CA THR A 97 4.34 -8.21 2.59
C THR A 97 5.67 -7.47 2.66
N PRO A 98 6.65 -7.75 1.76
CA PRO A 98 7.95 -7.07 1.77
C PRO A 98 7.89 -5.54 1.72
N VAL A 99 6.77 -4.98 1.27
CA VAL A 99 6.46 -3.57 1.37
C VAL A 99 5.29 -3.42 2.32
N ALA A 100 5.60 -3.17 3.60
CA ALA A 100 4.56 -3.05 4.64
C ALA A 100 3.54 -1.97 4.28
N ARG A 101 2.24 -2.29 4.40
CA ARG A 101 1.12 -1.37 4.09
C ARG A 101 1.12 -0.14 4.98
N SER A 102 1.53 -0.27 6.23
CA SER A 102 1.69 0.83 7.18
C SER A 102 2.81 1.81 6.78
N SER A 103 3.68 1.44 5.80
CA SER A 103 4.83 2.25 5.41
C SER A 103 4.46 3.39 4.44
N HIS A 104 5.19 4.50 4.54
CA HIS A 104 5.11 5.60 3.57
C HIS A 104 5.44 5.13 2.14
N ARG A 105 6.37 4.16 2.01
CA ARG A 105 6.75 3.58 0.71
C ARG A 105 5.57 2.89 0.04
N TRP A 106 4.77 2.13 0.78
CA TRP A 106 3.57 1.48 0.24
C TRP A 106 2.57 2.52 -0.27
N LYS A 107 2.27 3.54 0.54
CA LYS A 107 1.37 4.63 0.16
C LYS A 107 1.81 5.33 -1.13
N LYS A 108 3.12 5.61 -1.27
CA LYS A 108 3.69 6.21 -2.48
C LYS A 108 3.56 5.30 -3.70
N LEU A 109 3.82 4.01 -3.56
CA LEU A 109 3.72 3.04 -4.65
C LEU A 109 2.25 2.79 -5.03
N TYR A 110 1.36 2.68 -4.05
CA TYR A 110 -0.06 2.45 -4.28
C TYR A 110 -0.74 3.61 -5.02
N LYS A 111 -0.35 4.84 -4.71
CA LYS A 111 -0.82 6.03 -5.46
C LYS A 111 -0.55 5.95 -6.97
N LYS A 112 0.45 5.21 -7.42
CA LYS A 112 0.73 5.01 -8.85
C LYS A 112 -0.37 4.19 -9.55
N ARG A 113 -1.12 3.37 -8.83
CA ARG A 113 -2.27 2.63 -9.36
C ARG A 113 -3.34 3.56 -9.92
N THR A 114 -3.61 4.67 -9.24
CA THR A 114 -4.58 5.67 -9.71
C THR A 114 -4.20 6.24 -11.10
N ALA A 115 -2.90 6.30 -11.42
CA ALA A 115 -2.47 6.73 -12.75
C ALA A 115 -2.87 5.73 -13.82
N VAL A 116 -2.71 4.42 -13.55
CA VAL A 116 -3.13 3.34 -14.47
C VAL A 116 -4.65 3.34 -14.65
N GLU A 117 -5.39 3.47 -13.56
CA GLU A 117 -6.87 3.53 -13.60
C GLU A 117 -7.36 4.73 -14.42
N ARG A 118 -6.69 5.87 -14.33
CA ARG A 118 -7.00 7.04 -15.18
C ARG A 118 -6.71 6.80 -16.65
N VAL A 119 -5.62 6.07 -16.98
CA VAL A 119 -5.32 5.70 -18.36
C VAL A 119 -6.40 4.75 -18.88
N ASN A 120 -6.76 3.72 -18.13
CA ASN A 120 -7.81 2.78 -18.51
C ASN A 120 -9.14 3.50 -18.72
N SER A 121 -9.58 4.33 -17.77
CA SER A 121 -10.80 5.12 -17.91
C SER A 121 -10.80 6.00 -19.15
N ARG A 122 -9.66 6.55 -19.56
CA ARG A 122 -9.57 7.32 -20.81
C ARG A 122 -9.66 6.44 -22.04
N LEU A 123 -9.04 5.27 -22.02
CA LEU A 123 -9.18 4.30 -23.10
C LEU A 123 -10.63 3.88 -23.27
N ASP A 124 -11.31 3.59 -22.17
CA ASP A 124 -12.70 3.14 -22.19
C ASP A 124 -13.67 4.25 -22.62
N VAL A 125 -13.64 5.38 -21.94
CA VAL A 125 -14.59 6.46 -22.14
C VAL A 125 -14.25 7.33 -23.35
N SER A 126 -12.98 7.81 -23.47
CA SER A 126 -12.61 8.78 -24.48
C SER A 126 -12.28 8.14 -25.82
N PHE A 127 -11.75 6.92 -25.83
CA PHE A 127 -11.38 6.18 -27.05
C PHE A 127 -12.35 5.03 -27.36
N GLY A 128 -13.41 4.85 -26.58
CA GLY A 128 -14.50 3.91 -26.85
C GLY A 128 -14.09 2.44 -26.78
N PHE A 129 -13.15 2.09 -25.87
CA PHE A 129 -12.67 0.72 -25.73
C PHE A 129 -13.72 -0.22 -25.11
N GLU A 130 -14.67 0.30 -24.34
CA GLU A 130 -15.81 -0.50 -23.84
C GLU A 130 -16.81 -0.90 -24.93
N ARG A 131 -16.85 -0.15 -26.04
CA ARG A 131 -17.82 -0.33 -27.13
C ARG A 131 -17.11 -0.63 -28.45
N HIS A 132 -16.33 -1.71 -28.50
CA HIS A 132 -15.58 -2.05 -29.70
C HIS A 132 -15.94 -3.43 -30.22
N TYR A 133 -15.82 -3.59 -31.55
CA TYR A 133 -16.05 -4.87 -32.27
C TYR A 133 -14.73 -5.47 -32.79
N ILE A 134 -13.59 -5.02 -32.28
CA ILE A 134 -12.28 -5.48 -32.72
C ILE A 134 -12.00 -6.87 -32.14
N ARG A 135 -11.75 -7.82 -33.01
CA ARG A 135 -11.36 -9.19 -32.65
C ARG A 135 -9.88 -9.42 -32.98
N GLY A 136 -9.19 -10.11 -32.12
CA GLY A 136 -7.80 -10.49 -32.25
C GLY A 136 -6.80 -9.56 -31.54
N PHE A 137 -5.78 -10.19 -30.96
CA PHE A 137 -4.79 -9.53 -30.11
C PHE A 137 -4.02 -8.43 -30.85
N GLU A 138 -3.56 -8.68 -32.08
CA GLU A 138 -2.74 -7.74 -32.85
C GLU A 138 -3.49 -6.45 -33.17
N LYS A 139 -4.75 -6.57 -33.58
CA LYS A 139 -5.59 -5.41 -33.88
C LYS A 139 -5.88 -4.59 -32.63
N MET A 140 -6.13 -5.26 -31.50
CA MET A 140 -6.35 -4.59 -30.24
C MET A 140 -5.06 -3.92 -29.75
N ARG A 141 -3.91 -4.59 -29.86
CA ARG A 141 -2.60 -4.03 -29.53
C ARG A 141 -2.31 -2.77 -30.33
N LEU A 142 -2.54 -2.79 -31.63
CA LEU A 142 -2.37 -1.63 -32.50
C LEU A 142 -3.24 -0.46 -32.06
N ARG A 143 -4.54 -0.71 -31.82
CA ARG A 143 -5.46 0.32 -31.38
C ARG A 143 -5.05 0.93 -30.04
N CYS A 144 -4.68 0.10 -29.06
CA CYS A 144 -4.17 0.57 -27.77
C CYS A 144 -2.92 1.44 -27.94
N THR A 145 -1.99 0.99 -28.80
CA THR A 145 -0.75 1.73 -29.06
C THR A 145 -1.04 3.11 -29.66
N ILE A 146 -1.90 3.19 -30.67
CA ILE A 146 -2.29 4.47 -31.28
C ILE A 146 -2.96 5.39 -30.25
N ALA A 147 -3.89 4.89 -29.45
CA ALA A 147 -4.56 5.68 -28.42
C ALA A 147 -3.56 6.23 -27.38
N LEU A 148 -2.60 5.41 -26.95
CA LEU A 148 -1.55 5.84 -26.04
C LEU A 148 -0.61 6.88 -26.68
N CYS A 149 -0.26 6.73 -27.96
CA CYS A 149 0.53 7.74 -28.69
C CYS A 149 -0.20 9.08 -28.76
N VAL A 150 -1.50 9.07 -29.06
CA VAL A 150 -2.32 10.29 -29.06
C VAL A 150 -2.36 10.93 -27.69
N MET A 151 -2.58 10.14 -26.62
CA MET A 151 -2.57 10.65 -25.25
C MET A 151 -1.22 11.28 -24.87
N LEU A 152 -0.10 10.67 -25.26
CA LEU A 152 1.23 11.20 -25.00
C LEU A 152 1.50 12.49 -25.80
N ALA A 153 1.10 12.55 -27.07
CA ALA A 153 1.22 13.75 -27.89
C ALA A 153 0.44 14.92 -27.30
N MET A 154 -0.81 14.68 -26.86
CA MET A 154 -1.63 15.68 -26.17
C MET A 154 -1.00 16.14 -24.86
N ALA A 155 -0.46 15.21 -24.06
CA ALA A 155 0.24 15.54 -22.84
C ALA A 155 1.48 16.41 -23.10
N LEU A 156 2.26 16.07 -24.12
CA LEU A 156 3.45 16.83 -24.52
C LEU A 156 3.07 18.25 -24.97
N GLY A 157 1.99 18.39 -25.76
CA GLY A 157 1.45 19.70 -26.16
C GLY A 157 1.11 20.55 -24.94
N ARG A 158 0.37 20.00 -23.97
CA ARG A 158 0.01 20.71 -22.72
C ARG A 158 1.25 21.13 -21.91
N VAL A 159 2.28 20.29 -21.87
CA VAL A 159 3.54 20.63 -21.17
C VAL A 159 4.25 21.78 -21.86
N LYS A 160 4.32 21.76 -23.22
CA LYS A 160 4.93 22.84 -24.02
C LYS A 160 4.18 24.17 -23.86
N GLU A 161 2.86 24.13 -23.81
CA GLU A 161 1.99 25.27 -23.55
C GLU A 161 2.01 25.74 -22.08
N LYS A 162 2.81 25.11 -21.22
CA LYS A 162 2.87 25.35 -19.76
C LYS A 162 1.54 25.11 -19.01
N ARG A 163 0.58 24.42 -19.62
CA ARG A 163 -0.75 24.11 -19.05
C ARG A 163 -0.77 22.73 -18.38
N ARG A 164 0.08 22.54 -17.38
CA ARG A 164 0.19 21.26 -16.64
C ARG A 164 -1.06 20.93 -15.81
N ASP A 165 -1.84 21.91 -15.46
CA ASP A 165 -3.16 21.77 -14.81
C ASP A 165 -4.11 20.89 -15.63
N LEU A 166 -4.05 20.99 -16.96
CA LEU A 166 -4.88 20.22 -17.89
C LEU A 166 -4.40 18.79 -18.15
N LEU A 167 -3.27 18.37 -17.60
CA LEU A 167 -2.81 16.98 -17.75
C LEU A 167 -3.74 15.96 -17.07
N ARG A 168 -4.58 16.40 -16.13
CA ARG A 168 -5.59 15.55 -15.50
C ARG A 168 -6.78 15.23 -16.39
N SER A 169 -7.07 16.09 -17.37
CA SER A 169 -8.15 15.92 -18.32
C SER A 169 -7.66 16.22 -19.72
N LEU A 170 -7.04 15.22 -20.39
CA LEU A 170 -6.48 15.38 -21.72
C LEU A 170 -7.55 15.53 -22.81
N VAL A 171 -8.69 14.88 -22.62
CA VAL A 171 -9.86 14.96 -23.50
C VAL A 171 -10.96 15.69 -22.76
N ARG A 172 -11.43 16.81 -23.30
CA ARG A 172 -12.67 17.44 -22.82
C ARG A 172 -13.82 16.59 -23.32
N ALA A 173 -14.75 16.23 -22.43
CA ALA A 173 -16.07 15.87 -22.89
C ALA A 173 -16.64 17.10 -23.62
N ALA A 174 -17.08 16.92 -24.87
CA ALA A 174 -17.82 17.92 -25.60
C ALA A 174 -19.14 18.17 -24.92
#